data_66883ab7865bb53f67bf457ae5ba270a
#
_entry.id   66883ab7865bb53f67bf457ae5ba270a
#
_cell.length_a   1.000
_cell.length_b   1.000
_cell.length_c   1.000
_cell.angle_alpha   90.00
_cell.angle_beta   90.00
_cell.angle_gamma   90.00
#
_symmetry.space_group_name_H-M   'P 1'
#
loop_
_entity.id
_entity.type
_entity.pdbx_description
1 polymer ?
#
loop_
_entity_poly.entity_id
_entity_poly.type
_entity_poly.pdbx_seq_one_letter_code
_entity_poly.pdbx_strand_id
1 'polypeptide(L)'
;MPLTTFLKKLSPGRIIALGFLFCILLGSLLLILPCSLQPGIALPYLDALYTATSAVCVTGLNVIDPGSTFSPFGQFVLGCLIQIGGLGVASIGVGIMLAMGKKINLKERRVIRDAMNLDSGKGLIRFVKAIFYTTLLIELLGAFLSFPVFFRDYPLPRAIGLSLFHSVASFNNSGFDVLGNGTSLIPYQKDVLLNLVTCALVIAGGIGFPVIFELPLKHVSWKRLSMHTRVVLSTTFALLLFGTLLLKLTESISWLGAFFYSVSARTAGFSTYNLGDFSTAGLLVVSGLMFIGASPASTGGGIKTTTFFVLLSGIYSAATNHSERAFHSAIPKDAFRKASVISMLAVFLVMTASYLMLIFDPQLSLRDVLFEMISAFSTSGLSTGITPQLSAQSRILSIIMMYIGRLGPLTVASLWYFAIGERVRYPEGTIAIG
;
A
#
# COMPACT_ATOMS: atom_id res chain seq x y z
N MET A 1 3.88 27.09 -23.95
CA MET A 1 3.04 25.95 -24.35
C MET A 1 1.95 25.78 -23.30
N PRO A 2 0.65 25.77 -23.59
CA PRO A 2 -0.35 25.61 -22.53
C PRO A 2 -0.21 24.24 -21.88
N LEU A 3 -0.34 24.19 -20.55
CA LEU A 3 -0.19 23.01 -19.69
C LEU A 3 -0.98 21.80 -20.22
N THR A 4 -2.15 22.05 -20.79
CA THR A 4 -3.02 21.04 -21.42
C THR A 4 -2.38 20.34 -22.62
N THR A 5 -1.53 21.03 -23.39
CA THR A 5 -0.84 20.45 -24.56
C THR A 5 0.35 19.59 -24.15
N PHE A 6 1.04 19.97 -23.08
CA PHE A 6 2.12 19.18 -22.47
C PHE A 6 1.56 17.87 -21.89
N LEU A 7 0.50 17.91 -21.08
CA LEU A 7 -0.16 16.74 -20.50
C LEU A 7 -0.69 15.76 -21.57
N LYS A 8 -1.09 16.26 -22.74
CA LYS A 8 -1.55 15.40 -23.86
C LYS A 8 -0.44 14.52 -24.46
N LYS A 9 0.83 14.88 -24.31
CA LYS A 9 1.98 14.12 -24.84
C LYS A 9 2.54 13.08 -23.87
N LEU A 10 2.16 13.13 -22.60
CA LEU A 10 2.68 12.22 -21.57
C LEU A 10 2.05 10.83 -21.67
N SER A 11 2.85 9.80 -21.33
CA SER A 11 2.35 8.42 -21.14
C SER A 11 1.44 8.33 -19.91
N PRO A 12 0.51 7.36 -19.85
CA PRO A 12 -0.35 7.17 -18.68
C PRO A 12 0.42 7.04 -17.36
N GLY A 13 1.52 6.28 -17.33
CA GLY A 13 2.37 6.14 -16.14
C GLY A 13 2.96 7.47 -15.67
N ARG A 14 3.40 8.34 -16.58
CA ARG A 14 3.89 9.68 -16.24
C ARG A 14 2.80 10.58 -15.66
N ILE A 15 1.59 10.49 -16.17
CA ILE A 15 0.45 11.25 -15.63
C ILE A 15 0.14 10.81 -14.21
N ILE A 16 0.15 9.50 -13.93
CA ILE A 16 -0.08 8.95 -12.60
C ILE A 16 1.03 9.41 -11.64
N ALA A 17 2.30 9.25 -12.02
CA ALA A 17 3.44 9.67 -11.20
C ALA A 17 3.38 11.16 -10.86
N LEU A 18 3.19 12.03 -11.86
CA LEU A 18 3.06 13.47 -11.62
C LEU A 18 1.86 13.82 -10.75
N GLY A 19 0.75 13.08 -10.88
CA GLY A 19 -0.43 13.26 -10.03
C GLY A 19 -0.16 12.93 -8.56
N PHE A 20 0.54 11.83 -8.28
CA PHE A 20 0.98 11.49 -6.93
C PHE A 20 1.94 12.55 -6.38
N LEU A 21 2.95 12.95 -7.15
CA LEU A 21 3.89 14.00 -6.75
C LEU A 21 3.18 15.32 -6.44
N PHE A 22 2.22 15.73 -7.27
CA PHE A 22 1.42 16.93 -7.03
C PHE A 22 0.64 16.84 -5.72
N CYS A 23 -0.03 15.71 -5.45
CA CYS A 23 -0.77 15.50 -4.21
C CYS A 23 0.15 15.52 -2.98
N ILE A 24 1.36 14.95 -3.08
CA ILE A 24 2.37 14.98 -2.00
C ILE A 24 2.82 16.41 -1.71
N LEU A 25 3.21 17.17 -2.73
CA LEU A 25 3.65 18.56 -2.56
C LEU A 25 2.53 19.46 -2.04
N LEU A 26 1.33 19.35 -2.59
CA LEU A 26 0.18 20.11 -2.10
C LEU A 26 -0.15 19.72 -0.65
N GLY A 27 -0.15 18.42 -0.35
CA GLY A 27 -0.42 17.90 0.99
C GLY A 27 0.61 18.39 2.01
N SER A 28 1.91 18.40 1.67
CA SER A 28 2.97 18.90 2.56
C SER A 28 2.80 20.39 2.87
N LEU A 29 2.38 21.20 1.90
CA LEU A 29 2.08 22.61 2.09
C LEU A 29 0.84 22.82 2.97
N LEU A 30 -0.20 22.00 2.83
CA LEU A 30 -1.41 22.08 3.67
C LEU A 30 -1.11 21.65 5.11
N LEU A 31 -0.27 20.63 5.33
CA LEU A 31 0.06 20.14 6.67
C LEU A 31 0.95 21.10 7.48
N ILE A 32 1.73 21.97 6.82
CA ILE A 32 2.57 22.96 7.52
C ILE A 32 1.80 24.25 7.88
N LEU A 33 0.57 24.42 7.41
CA LEU A 33 -0.22 25.61 7.74
C LEU A 33 -0.44 25.70 9.26
N PRO A 34 -0.41 26.92 9.84
CA PRO A 34 -0.64 27.09 11.28
C PRO A 34 -1.98 26.52 11.78
N CYS A 35 -3.02 26.53 10.94
CA CYS A 35 -4.32 25.94 11.28
C CYS A 35 -4.30 24.39 11.29
N SER A 36 -3.31 23.76 10.65
CA SER A 36 -3.14 22.31 10.63
C SER A 36 -2.36 21.77 11.83
N LEU A 37 -1.66 22.64 12.56
CA LEU A 37 -0.81 22.27 13.69
C LEU A 37 -1.49 22.56 15.02
N GLN A 38 -1.09 21.82 16.05
CA GLN A 38 -1.46 22.17 17.43
C GLN A 38 -0.78 23.49 17.85
N PRO A 39 -1.42 24.27 18.74
CA PRO A 39 -0.84 25.53 19.21
C PRO A 39 0.59 25.33 19.77
N GLY A 40 1.52 26.18 19.33
CA GLY A 40 2.90 26.14 19.78
C GLY A 40 3.80 25.12 19.09
N ILE A 41 3.30 24.35 18.16
CA ILE A 41 4.12 23.39 17.38
C ILE A 41 4.59 24.04 16.09
N ALA A 42 5.90 23.95 15.84
CA ALA A 42 6.53 24.29 14.55
C ALA A 42 7.00 22.99 13.87
N LEU A 43 6.51 22.73 12.67
CA LEU A 43 6.84 21.53 11.91
C LEU A 43 7.85 21.84 10.81
N PRO A 44 9.06 21.22 10.80
CA PRO A 44 10.01 21.35 9.70
C PRO A 44 9.38 20.86 8.38
N TYR A 45 9.70 21.55 7.26
CA TYR A 45 9.14 21.20 5.95
C TYR A 45 9.43 19.75 5.53
N LEU A 46 10.63 19.23 5.84
CA LEU A 46 10.98 17.86 5.53
C LEU A 46 10.08 16.85 6.23
N ASP A 47 9.68 17.12 7.47
CA ASP A 47 8.78 16.24 8.25
C ASP A 47 7.34 16.31 7.72
N ALA A 48 6.89 17.51 7.31
CA ALA A 48 5.62 17.67 6.61
C ALA A 48 5.62 16.93 5.26
N LEU A 49 6.70 17.01 4.50
CA LEU A 49 6.88 16.31 3.22
C LEU A 49 6.91 14.79 3.42
N TYR A 50 7.62 14.31 4.45
CA TYR A 50 7.66 12.90 4.81
C TYR A 50 6.27 12.38 5.15
N THR A 51 5.55 13.08 6.04
CA THR A 51 4.20 12.72 6.47
C THR A 51 3.20 12.76 5.30
N ALA A 52 3.26 13.78 4.45
CA ALA A 52 2.42 13.86 3.25
C ALA A 52 2.72 12.72 2.27
N THR A 53 4.01 12.37 2.09
CA THR A 53 4.41 11.24 1.23
C THR A 53 3.90 9.92 1.81
N SER A 54 4.10 9.69 3.09
CA SER A 54 3.63 8.50 3.80
C SER A 54 2.11 8.37 3.71
N ALA A 55 1.36 9.47 3.85
CA ALA A 55 -0.10 9.49 3.73
C ALA A 55 -0.58 9.21 2.30
N VAL A 56 -0.04 9.90 1.30
CA VAL A 56 -0.45 9.75 -0.11
C VAL A 56 0.03 8.41 -0.69
N CYS A 57 1.19 7.90 -0.27
CA CYS A 57 1.65 6.56 -0.63
C CYS A 57 0.99 5.48 0.22
N VAL A 58 0.19 5.87 1.22
CA VAL A 58 -0.51 4.96 2.14
C VAL A 58 0.47 4.02 2.83
N THR A 59 1.53 4.59 3.39
CA THR A 59 2.62 3.80 3.99
C THR A 59 2.43 3.67 5.50
N GLY A 60 2.32 4.80 6.23
CA GLY A 60 2.17 4.80 7.69
C GLY A 60 3.46 4.96 8.49
N LEU A 61 4.62 5.09 7.84
CA LEU A 61 5.86 5.47 8.53
C LEU A 61 5.76 6.92 9.00
N ASN A 62 6.09 7.16 10.25
CA ASN A 62 5.94 8.46 10.91
C ASN A 62 7.24 8.92 11.54
N VAL A 63 7.72 10.11 11.13
CA VAL A 63 8.83 10.81 11.80
C VAL A 63 8.35 11.67 12.98
N ILE A 64 7.05 11.96 13.02
CA ILE A 64 6.34 12.70 14.06
C ILE A 64 5.08 11.93 14.46
N ASP A 65 4.56 12.18 15.66
CA ASP A 65 3.27 11.63 16.07
C ASP A 65 2.11 12.48 15.53
N PRO A 66 1.27 11.94 14.63
CA PRO A 66 0.19 12.73 14.03
C PRO A 66 -0.87 13.21 15.03
N GLY A 67 -1.12 12.41 16.08
CA GLY A 67 -2.16 12.70 17.07
C GLY A 67 -1.83 13.91 17.95
N SER A 68 -0.55 14.08 18.31
CA SER A 68 -0.07 15.19 19.12
C SER A 68 0.37 16.41 18.30
N THR A 69 0.75 16.23 17.03
CA THR A 69 1.26 17.30 16.17
C THR A 69 0.16 18.05 15.46
N PHE A 70 -0.85 17.32 14.90
CA PHE A 70 -1.86 17.96 14.06
C PHE A 70 -3.14 18.32 14.83
N SER A 71 -3.66 19.52 14.53
CA SER A 71 -4.99 19.96 14.94
C SER A 71 -6.07 19.06 14.30
N PRO A 72 -7.34 19.14 14.73
CA PRO A 72 -8.45 18.45 14.07
C PRO A 72 -8.53 18.74 12.56
N PHE A 73 -8.20 19.96 12.12
CA PHE A 73 -8.12 20.31 10.71
C PHE A 73 -6.95 19.59 10.00
N GLY A 74 -5.76 19.57 10.62
CA GLY A 74 -4.61 18.84 10.07
C GLY A 74 -4.86 17.33 9.98
N GLN A 75 -5.52 16.74 10.98
CA GLN A 75 -5.95 15.34 10.96
C GLN A 75 -6.96 15.05 9.84
N PHE A 76 -7.89 15.99 9.58
CA PHE A 76 -8.79 15.88 8.43
C PHE A 76 -8.04 15.96 7.10
N VAL A 77 -7.10 16.89 6.95
CA VAL A 77 -6.23 16.96 5.75
C VAL A 77 -5.46 15.64 5.56
N LEU A 78 -4.89 15.10 6.64
CA LEU A 78 -4.17 13.82 6.61
C LEU A 78 -5.09 12.68 6.15
N GLY A 79 -6.32 12.59 6.67
CA GLY A 79 -7.32 11.62 6.25
C GLY A 79 -7.69 11.77 4.76
N CYS A 80 -7.81 12.99 4.25
CA CYS A 80 -8.04 13.24 2.82
C CYS A 80 -6.85 12.78 1.95
N LEU A 81 -5.60 12.99 2.39
CA LEU A 81 -4.40 12.53 1.68
C LEU A 81 -4.36 11.00 1.63
N ILE A 82 -4.67 10.32 2.73
CA ILE A 82 -4.79 8.86 2.80
C ILE A 82 -5.86 8.36 1.82
N GLN A 83 -7.03 8.99 1.79
CA GLN A 83 -8.13 8.63 0.90
C GLN A 83 -7.76 8.80 -0.57
N ILE A 84 -7.11 9.91 -0.93
CA ILE A 84 -6.62 10.16 -2.29
C ILE A 84 -5.58 9.10 -2.68
N GLY A 85 -4.68 8.78 -1.78
CA GLY A 85 -3.64 7.78 -1.97
C GLY A 85 -4.19 6.37 -2.16
N GLY A 86 -5.09 5.93 -1.28
CA GLY A 86 -5.66 4.59 -1.27
C GLY A 86 -6.54 4.30 -2.50
N LEU A 87 -7.45 5.21 -2.83
CA LEU A 87 -8.29 5.10 -4.04
C LEU A 87 -7.50 5.31 -5.34
N GLY A 88 -6.32 5.89 -5.23
CA GLY A 88 -5.46 6.24 -6.36
C GLY A 88 -5.85 7.57 -7.01
N VAL A 89 -4.84 8.40 -7.26
CA VAL A 89 -4.99 9.75 -7.79
C VAL A 89 -5.79 9.78 -9.11
N ALA A 90 -5.60 8.78 -9.97
CA ALA A 90 -6.33 8.68 -11.25
C ALA A 90 -7.85 8.49 -11.03
N SER A 91 -8.24 7.66 -10.06
CA SER A 91 -9.66 7.40 -9.75
C SER A 91 -10.32 8.63 -9.14
N ILE A 92 -9.62 9.30 -8.21
CA ILE A 92 -10.08 10.56 -7.60
C ILE A 92 -10.27 11.64 -8.68
N GLY A 93 -9.28 11.82 -9.57
CA GLY A 93 -9.39 12.76 -10.68
C GLY A 93 -10.63 12.54 -11.54
N VAL A 94 -10.93 11.27 -11.84
CA VAL A 94 -12.14 10.90 -12.58
C VAL A 94 -13.40 11.10 -11.75
N GLY A 95 -13.37 10.78 -10.46
CA GLY A 95 -14.48 11.05 -9.55
C GLY A 95 -14.88 12.53 -9.55
N ILE A 96 -13.91 13.43 -9.43
CA ILE A 96 -14.11 14.87 -9.50
C ILE A 96 -14.71 15.30 -10.87
N MET A 97 -14.17 14.79 -11.98
CA MET A 97 -14.70 15.08 -13.32
C MET A 97 -16.16 14.63 -13.46
N LEU A 98 -16.48 13.44 -12.95
CA LEU A 98 -17.86 12.93 -12.95
C LEU A 98 -18.80 13.78 -12.08
N ALA A 99 -18.34 14.21 -10.92
CA ALA A 99 -19.10 15.10 -10.03
C ALA A 99 -19.37 16.46 -10.70
N MET A 100 -18.43 16.98 -11.49
CA MET A 100 -18.60 18.19 -12.29
C MET A 100 -19.42 17.98 -13.60
N GLY A 101 -19.95 16.79 -13.85
CA GLY A 101 -20.72 16.46 -15.04
C GLY A 101 -19.90 16.41 -16.35
N LYS A 102 -18.57 16.39 -16.27
CA LYS A 102 -17.70 16.34 -17.47
C LYS A 102 -17.64 14.93 -18.06
N LYS A 103 -17.62 14.85 -19.40
CA LYS A 103 -17.44 13.58 -20.14
C LYS A 103 -15.96 13.16 -20.10
N ILE A 104 -15.72 11.88 -19.79
CA ILE A 104 -14.38 11.29 -19.74
C ILE A 104 -13.99 10.87 -21.16
N ASN A 105 -12.85 11.37 -21.64
CA ASN A 105 -12.33 11.06 -22.97
C ASN A 105 -11.58 9.69 -22.99
N LEU A 106 -11.21 9.22 -24.19
CA LEU A 106 -10.53 7.93 -24.37
C LEU A 106 -9.15 7.86 -23.71
N LYS A 107 -8.43 8.98 -23.64
CA LYS A 107 -7.10 9.03 -23.00
C LYS A 107 -7.22 8.88 -21.48
N GLU A 108 -8.15 9.58 -20.87
CA GLU A 108 -8.44 9.48 -19.43
C GLU A 108 -8.87 8.07 -19.05
N ARG A 109 -9.69 7.41 -19.87
CA ARG A 109 -10.05 6.00 -19.69
C ARG A 109 -8.83 5.06 -19.73
N ARG A 110 -7.86 5.32 -20.60
CA ARG A 110 -6.60 4.55 -20.63
C ARG A 110 -5.79 4.74 -19.35
N VAL A 111 -5.65 6.00 -18.88
CA VAL A 111 -4.94 6.30 -17.63
C VAL A 111 -5.54 5.54 -16.45
N ILE A 112 -6.88 5.51 -16.33
CA ILE A 112 -7.55 4.79 -15.22
C ILE A 112 -7.36 3.28 -15.36
N ARG A 113 -7.55 2.75 -16.59
CA ARG A 113 -7.35 1.32 -16.86
C ARG A 113 -5.94 0.88 -16.46
N ASP A 114 -4.92 1.67 -16.87
CA ASP A 114 -3.52 1.37 -16.58
C ASP A 114 -3.17 1.56 -15.10
N ALA A 115 -3.74 2.59 -14.44
CA ALA A 115 -3.59 2.80 -13.00
C ALA A 115 -4.15 1.64 -12.15
N MET A 116 -5.21 1.01 -12.63
CA MET A 116 -5.90 -0.10 -11.95
C MET A 116 -5.48 -1.48 -12.48
N ASN A 117 -4.54 -1.56 -13.42
CA ASN A 117 -4.14 -2.80 -14.09
C ASN A 117 -5.35 -3.62 -14.60
N LEU A 118 -6.32 -2.96 -15.25
CA LEU A 118 -7.50 -3.61 -15.81
C LEU A 118 -7.27 -3.99 -17.27
N ASP A 119 -7.75 -5.17 -17.66
CA ASP A 119 -7.60 -5.68 -19.03
C ASP A 119 -8.45 -4.91 -20.04
N SER A 120 -9.61 -4.38 -19.63
CA SER A 120 -10.57 -3.74 -20.52
C SER A 120 -11.10 -2.41 -19.97
N GLY A 121 -11.33 -1.45 -20.86
CA GLY A 121 -11.95 -0.16 -20.52
C GLY A 121 -13.49 -0.15 -20.56
N LYS A 122 -14.14 -1.30 -20.81
CA LYS A 122 -15.60 -1.39 -20.83
C LYS A 122 -16.17 -1.27 -19.42
N GLY A 123 -17.17 -0.41 -19.24
CA GLY A 123 -17.82 -0.20 -17.94
C GLY A 123 -16.99 0.58 -16.90
N LEU A 124 -15.85 1.13 -17.28
CA LEU A 124 -14.87 1.78 -16.39
C LEU A 124 -15.50 2.89 -15.51
N ILE A 125 -16.39 3.70 -16.07
CA ILE A 125 -17.08 4.77 -15.32
C ILE A 125 -17.97 4.18 -14.22
N ARG A 126 -18.70 3.09 -14.55
CA ARG A 126 -19.54 2.39 -13.57
C ARG A 126 -18.68 1.76 -12.48
N PHE A 127 -17.55 1.21 -12.87
CA PHE A 127 -16.57 0.64 -11.94
C PHE A 127 -16.00 1.68 -10.98
N VAL A 128 -15.58 2.87 -11.47
CA VAL A 128 -15.09 3.97 -10.62
C VAL A 128 -16.18 4.46 -9.66
N LYS A 129 -17.41 4.65 -10.12
CA LYS A 129 -18.53 5.00 -9.23
C LYS A 129 -18.75 3.95 -8.15
N ALA A 130 -18.72 2.68 -8.53
CA ALA A 130 -18.87 1.57 -7.59
C ALA A 130 -17.75 1.57 -6.54
N ILE A 131 -16.50 1.89 -6.91
CA ILE A 131 -15.38 2.04 -5.96
C ILE A 131 -15.75 3.06 -4.89
N PHE A 132 -16.16 4.29 -5.26
CA PHE A 132 -16.49 5.33 -4.29
C PHE A 132 -17.62 4.92 -3.33
N TYR A 133 -18.73 4.37 -3.87
CA TYR A 133 -19.85 3.94 -3.04
C TYR A 133 -19.47 2.79 -2.09
N THR A 134 -18.74 1.79 -2.59
CA THR A 134 -18.34 0.64 -1.78
C THR A 134 -17.33 1.04 -0.71
N THR A 135 -16.36 1.91 -1.04
CA THR A 135 -15.40 2.45 -0.08
C THR A 135 -16.13 3.20 1.03
N LEU A 136 -16.99 4.15 0.68
CA LEU A 136 -17.75 4.93 1.67
C LEU A 136 -18.59 4.01 2.58
N LEU A 137 -19.26 3.01 2.02
CA LEU A 137 -20.06 2.07 2.78
C LEU A 137 -19.21 1.26 3.78
N ILE A 138 -18.07 0.72 3.34
CA ILE A 138 -17.18 -0.09 4.19
C ILE A 138 -16.55 0.80 5.27
N GLU A 139 -16.13 2.02 4.93
CA GLU A 139 -15.55 2.96 5.89
C GLU A 139 -16.56 3.42 6.94
N LEU A 140 -17.80 3.72 6.55
CA LEU A 140 -18.87 4.07 7.51
C LEU A 140 -19.21 2.89 8.42
N LEU A 141 -19.26 1.67 7.88
CA LEU A 141 -19.49 0.46 8.68
C LEU A 141 -18.33 0.22 9.66
N GLY A 142 -17.08 0.37 9.21
CA GLY A 142 -15.89 0.27 10.06
C GLY A 142 -15.89 1.32 11.18
N ALA A 143 -16.23 2.57 10.87
CA ALA A 143 -16.34 3.64 11.84
C ALA A 143 -17.45 3.34 12.88
N PHE A 144 -18.59 2.85 12.44
CA PHE A 144 -19.69 2.46 13.33
C PHE A 144 -19.29 1.30 14.27
N LEU A 145 -18.57 0.29 13.77
CA LEU A 145 -18.14 -0.85 14.58
C LEU A 145 -16.98 -0.52 15.53
N SER A 146 -16.09 0.41 15.19
CA SER A 146 -14.99 0.85 16.06
C SER A 146 -15.43 1.91 17.09
N PHE A 147 -16.52 2.64 16.83
CA PHE A 147 -17.01 3.71 17.70
C PHE A 147 -17.25 3.28 19.16
N PRO A 148 -17.90 2.14 19.47
CA PRO A 148 -18.12 1.73 20.88
C PRO A 148 -16.82 1.55 21.67
N VAL A 149 -15.71 1.19 20.99
CA VAL A 149 -14.42 1.01 21.66
C VAL A 149 -13.82 2.36 22.01
N PHE A 150 -13.74 3.30 21.07
CA PHE A 150 -13.20 4.63 21.34
C PHE A 150 -14.08 5.47 22.25
N PHE A 151 -15.40 5.25 22.27
CA PHE A 151 -16.33 5.96 23.13
C PHE A 151 -16.15 5.60 24.62
N ARG A 152 -15.51 4.48 24.94
CA ARG A 152 -15.16 4.13 26.34
C ARG A 152 -14.12 5.09 26.92
N ASP A 153 -13.17 5.54 26.09
CA ASP A 153 -11.96 6.23 26.55
C ASP A 153 -11.96 7.73 26.20
N TYR A 154 -12.79 8.14 25.25
CA TYR A 154 -12.80 9.51 24.72
C TYR A 154 -14.19 10.15 24.72
N PRO A 155 -14.30 11.48 24.91
CA PRO A 155 -15.58 12.19 24.78
C PRO A 155 -16.15 12.07 23.36
N LEU A 156 -17.49 12.15 23.26
CA LEU A 156 -18.26 11.89 22.04
C LEU A 156 -17.68 12.52 20.75
N PRO A 157 -17.33 13.82 20.69
CA PRO A 157 -16.80 14.40 19.46
C PRO A 157 -15.45 13.79 19.04
N ARG A 158 -14.57 13.49 20.02
CA ARG A 158 -13.26 12.87 19.80
C ARG A 158 -13.42 11.42 19.36
N ALA A 159 -14.31 10.66 20.00
CA ALA A 159 -14.59 9.27 19.66
C ALA A 159 -15.12 9.13 18.21
N ILE A 160 -16.00 10.02 17.76
CA ILE A 160 -16.48 10.04 16.37
C ILE A 160 -15.31 10.32 15.41
N GLY A 161 -14.49 11.33 15.69
CA GLY A 161 -13.34 11.68 14.88
C GLY A 161 -12.32 10.53 14.76
N LEU A 162 -11.99 9.88 15.89
CA LEU A 162 -11.10 8.72 15.95
C LEU A 162 -11.65 7.54 15.15
N SER A 163 -12.93 7.23 15.29
CA SER A 163 -13.58 6.10 14.61
C SER A 163 -13.60 6.30 13.09
N LEU A 164 -13.92 7.50 12.63
CA LEU A 164 -13.89 7.85 11.21
C LEU A 164 -12.47 7.78 10.65
N PHE A 165 -11.50 8.42 11.32
CA PHE A 165 -10.11 8.42 10.89
C PHE A 165 -9.53 7.00 10.87
N HIS A 166 -9.76 6.23 11.94
CA HIS A 166 -9.29 4.83 12.04
C HIS A 166 -9.86 3.95 10.93
N SER A 167 -11.14 4.09 10.63
CA SER A 167 -11.79 3.32 9.57
C SER A 167 -11.23 3.67 8.18
N VAL A 168 -11.07 4.97 7.87
CA VAL A 168 -10.43 5.44 6.63
C VAL A 168 -9.00 4.94 6.54
N ALA A 169 -8.21 5.08 7.60
CA ALA A 169 -6.82 4.65 7.64
C ALA A 169 -6.69 3.13 7.48
N SER A 170 -7.56 2.35 8.11
CA SER A 170 -7.55 0.89 8.04
C SER A 170 -7.98 0.35 6.69
N PHE A 171 -9.07 0.86 6.09
CA PHE A 171 -9.53 0.42 4.77
C PHE A 171 -8.53 0.78 3.67
N ASN A 172 -7.91 1.96 3.77
CA ASN A 172 -6.88 2.37 2.82
C ASN A 172 -5.52 1.74 3.09
N ASN A 173 -5.36 0.90 4.12
CA ASN A 173 -4.10 0.26 4.49
C ASN A 173 -2.97 1.26 4.75
N SER A 174 -3.24 2.32 5.53
CA SER A 174 -2.28 3.42 5.69
C SER A 174 -1.47 3.39 6.99
N GLY A 175 -1.92 2.65 8.01
CA GLY A 175 -1.22 2.54 9.30
C GLY A 175 -1.17 3.81 10.15
N PHE A 176 -1.73 4.91 9.68
CA PHE A 176 -1.81 6.14 10.47
C PHE A 176 -2.85 6.03 11.59
N ASP A 177 -2.47 6.49 12.76
CA ASP A 177 -3.38 6.76 13.87
C ASP A 177 -3.26 8.22 14.32
N VAL A 178 -4.27 8.68 15.04
CA VAL A 178 -4.33 10.01 15.66
C VAL A 178 -4.68 9.90 17.14
N LEU A 179 -4.35 8.75 17.75
CA LEU A 179 -4.54 8.53 19.19
C LEU A 179 -3.60 9.40 20.01
N GLY A 180 -2.40 9.63 19.50
CA GLY A 180 -1.31 10.34 20.18
C GLY A 180 -0.32 9.39 20.86
N ASN A 181 0.76 9.96 21.37
CA ASN A 181 1.86 9.27 22.04
C ASN A 181 2.66 8.27 21.17
N GLY A 182 2.43 8.21 19.86
CA GLY A 182 3.16 7.34 18.94
C GLY A 182 3.00 5.85 19.20
N THR A 183 1.93 5.43 19.87
CA THR A 183 1.75 4.05 20.36
C THR A 183 0.92 3.16 19.43
N SER A 184 0.39 3.70 18.33
CA SER A 184 -0.51 2.98 17.43
C SER A 184 -1.68 2.33 18.21
N LEU A 185 -2.02 1.07 17.93
CA LEU A 185 -3.09 0.36 18.62
C LEU A 185 -2.60 -0.48 19.82
N ILE A 186 -1.38 -0.24 20.34
CA ILE A 186 -0.84 -0.96 21.50
C ILE A 186 -1.78 -0.88 22.72
N PRO A 187 -2.41 0.28 23.06
CA PRO A 187 -3.36 0.35 24.16
C PRO A 187 -4.57 -0.59 24.00
N TYR A 188 -4.91 -0.94 22.77
CA TYR A 188 -6.05 -1.78 22.41
C TYR A 188 -5.66 -3.21 22.01
N GLN A 189 -4.45 -3.68 22.37
CA GLN A 189 -3.95 -5.02 22.00
C GLN A 189 -4.88 -6.17 22.43
N LYS A 190 -5.65 -5.99 23.53
CA LYS A 190 -6.58 -6.99 24.09
C LYS A 190 -8.03 -6.78 23.64
N ASP A 191 -8.36 -5.67 22.99
CA ASP A 191 -9.72 -5.41 22.51
C ASP A 191 -9.98 -6.21 21.23
N VAL A 192 -10.75 -7.29 21.40
CA VAL A 192 -11.05 -8.23 20.30
C VAL A 192 -11.85 -7.55 19.18
N LEU A 193 -12.81 -6.68 19.55
CA LEU A 193 -13.67 -6.03 18.56
C LEU A 193 -12.86 -5.11 17.66
N LEU A 194 -12.06 -4.20 18.23
CA LEU A 194 -11.25 -3.26 17.44
C LEU A 194 -10.25 -3.99 16.55
N ASN A 195 -9.56 -5.00 17.11
CA ASN A 195 -8.58 -5.78 16.35
C ASN A 195 -9.22 -6.50 15.14
N LEU A 196 -10.39 -7.15 15.34
CA LEU A 196 -11.06 -7.84 14.24
C LEU A 196 -11.65 -6.87 13.21
N VAL A 197 -12.21 -5.74 13.63
CA VAL A 197 -12.70 -4.69 12.72
C VAL A 197 -11.55 -4.13 11.89
N THR A 198 -10.42 -3.82 12.51
CA THR A 198 -9.20 -3.36 11.82
C THR A 198 -8.73 -4.39 10.81
N CYS A 199 -8.60 -5.66 11.21
CA CYS A 199 -8.21 -6.74 10.30
C CYS A 199 -9.18 -6.90 9.12
N ALA A 200 -10.48 -6.83 9.36
CA ALA A 200 -11.49 -6.93 8.30
C ALA A 200 -11.40 -5.77 7.30
N LEU A 201 -11.23 -4.53 7.77
CA LEU A 201 -11.04 -3.35 6.93
C LEU A 201 -9.77 -3.46 6.08
N VAL A 202 -8.65 -3.83 6.71
CA VAL A 202 -7.35 -4.02 6.04
C VAL A 202 -7.43 -5.10 4.97
N ILE A 203 -8.03 -6.25 5.27
CA ILE A 203 -8.23 -7.33 4.29
C ILE A 203 -9.12 -6.84 3.14
N ALA A 204 -10.24 -6.17 3.44
CA ALA A 204 -11.15 -5.64 2.43
C ALA A 204 -10.44 -4.66 1.48
N GLY A 205 -9.65 -3.71 2.02
CA GLY A 205 -8.84 -2.79 1.20
C GLY A 205 -7.76 -3.50 0.38
N GLY A 206 -7.11 -4.50 0.99
CA GLY A 206 -5.96 -5.21 0.41
C GLY A 206 -6.27 -6.27 -0.65
N ILE A 207 -7.49 -6.83 -0.72
CA ILE A 207 -7.84 -7.84 -1.73
C ILE A 207 -8.08 -7.27 -3.13
N GLY A 208 -8.32 -5.96 -3.24
CA GLY A 208 -8.52 -5.26 -4.51
C GLY A 208 -9.97 -5.17 -4.96
N PHE A 209 -10.30 -4.03 -5.58
CA PHE A 209 -11.65 -3.73 -6.03
C PHE A 209 -12.25 -4.73 -7.03
N PRO A 210 -11.50 -5.31 -8.00
CA PRO A 210 -12.05 -6.33 -8.88
C PRO A 210 -12.59 -7.53 -8.13
N VAL A 211 -11.91 -7.96 -7.06
CA VAL A 211 -12.33 -9.08 -6.21
C VAL A 211 -13.56 -8.70 -5.40
N ILE A 212 -13.55 -7.50 -4.77
CA ILE A 212 -14.69 -7.00 -3.99
C ILE A 212 -15.99 -7.00 -4.82
N PHE A 213 -15.91 -6.60 -6.10
CA PHE A 213 -17.08 -6.53 -6.96
C PHE A 213 -17.48 -7.90 -7.55
N GLU A 214 -16.53 -8.79 -7.78
CA GLU A 214 -16.84 -10.11 -8.33
C GLU A 214 -17.53 -11.02 -7.30
N LEU A 215 -17.17 -10.96 -6.03
CA LEU A 215 -17.70 -11.82 -4.97
C LEU A 215 -19.23 -11.79 -4.88
N PRO A 216 -19.90 -10.63 -4.72
CA PRO A 216 -21.36 -10.59 -4.66
C PRO A 216 -22.02 -10.94 -6.00
N LEU A 217 -21.43 -10.53 -7.14
CA LEU A 217 -21.97 -10.81 -8.47
C LEU A 217 -22.00 -12.31 -8.79
N LYS A 218 -21.06 -13.07 -8.26
CA LYS A 218 -20.96 -14.53 -8.48
C LYS A 218 -21.49 -15.35 -7.30
N HIS A 219 -22.21 -14.70 -6.37
CA HIS A 219 -22.77 -15.32 -5.16
C HIS A 219 -21.73 -16.14 -4.37
N VAL A 220 -20.49 -15.65 -4.31
CA VAL A 220 -19.32 -16.28 -3.63
C VAL A 220 -19.05 -17.73 -4.09
N SER A 221 -19.58 -18.13 -5.24
CA SER A 221 -19.41 -19.50 -5.77
C SER A 221 -18.01 -19.69 -6.35
N TRP A 222 -17.14 -20.45 -5.65
CA TRP A 222 -15.74 -20.69 -6.05
C TRP A 222 -15.57 -21.09 -7.52
N LYS A 223 -16.46 -21.96 -8.02
CA LYS A 223 -16.41 -22.46 -9.41
C LYS A 223 -16.70 -21.36 -10.46
N ARG A 224 -17.43 -20.31 -10.09
CA ARG A 224 -17.80 -19.20 -10.99
C ARG A 224 -16.85 -18.02 -10.94
N LEU A 225 -15.95 -17.96 -9.93
CA LEU A 225 -14.97 -16.89 -9.79
C LEU A 225 -13.92 -16.95 -10.90
N SER A 226 -13.44 -15.79 -11.33
CA SER A 226 -12.34 -15.66 -12.28
C SER A 226 -11.03 -16.26 -11.71
N MET A 227 -10.11 -16.62 -12.59
CA MET A 227 -8.77 -17.08 -12.18
C MET A 227 -8.09 -16.04 -11.26
N HIS A 228 -8.17 -14.76 -11.62
CA HIS A 228 -7.60 -13.67 -10.83
C HIS A 228 -8.12 -13.67 -9.39
N THR A 229 -9.44 -13.70 -9.21
CA THR A 229 -10.07 -13.70 -7.88
C THR A 229 -9.70 -14.94 -7.06
N ARG A 230 -9.66 -16.12 -7.69
CA ARG A 230 -9.24 -17.35 -7.00
C ARG A 230 -7.77 -17.27 -6.56
N VAL A 231 -6.88 -16.79 -7.42
CA VAL A 231 -5.45 -16.60 -7.09
C VAL A 231 -5.32 -15.62 -5.92
N VAL A 232 -5.98 -14.47 -5.97
CA VAL A 232 -5.93 -13.48 -4.91
C VAL A 232 -6.42 -14.04 -3.57
N LEU A 233 -7.58 -14.67 -3.56
CA LEU A 233 -8.17 -15.21 -2.31
C LEU A 233 -7.32 -16.35 -1.73
N SER A 234 -6.88 -17.31 -2.56
CA SER A 234 -6.06 -18.43 -2.09
C SER A 234 -4.69 -17.98 -1.57
N THR A 235 -4.03 -17.08 -2.30
CA THR A 235 -2.72 -16.54 -1.86
C THR A 235 -2.87 -15.71 -0.60
N THR A 236 -3.90 -14.86 -0.51
CA THR A 236 -4.18 -14.07 0.69
C THR A 236 -4.42 -14.98 1.89
N PHE A 237 -5.28 -15.99 1.76
CA PHE A 237 -5.57 -16.94 2.83
C PHE A 237 -4.30 -17.69 3.28
N ALA A 238 -3.51 -18.20 2.33
CA ALA A 238 -2.26 -18.89 2.65
C ALA A 238 -1.27 -18.00 3.39
N LEU A 239 -1.05 -16.76 2.93
CA LEU A 239 -0.15 -15.81 3.60
C LEU A 239 -0.63 -15.45 5.01
N LEU A 240 -1.93 -15.26 5.21
CA LEU A 240 -2.49 -14.98 6.54
C LEU A 240 -2.32 -16.17 7.48
N LEU A 241 -2.59 -17.39 7.00
CA LEU A 241 -2.45 -18.61 7.80
C LEU A 241 -0.99 -18.85 8.18
N PHE A 242 -0.10 -18.90 7.19
CA PHE A 242 1.33 -19.16 7.43
C PHE A 242 1.97 -18.05 8.24
N GLY A 243 1.64 -16.77 7.96
CA GLY A 243 2.15 -15.65 8.74
C GLY A 243 1.73 -15.72 10.20
N THR A 244 0.47 -16.02 10.48
CA THR A 244 -0.04 -16.20 11.86
C THR A 244 0.67 -17.35 12.58
N LEU A 245 0.82 -18.50 11.93
CA LEU A 245 1.47 -19.67 12.51
C LEU A 245 2.95 -19.39 12.79
N LEU A 246 3.69 -18.82 11.83
CA LEU A 246 5.10 -18.51 11.99
C LEU A 246 5.33 -17.47 13.10
N LEU A 247 4.52 -16.41 13.15
CA LEU A 247 4.62 -15.40 14.21
C LEU A 247 4.27 -15.98 15.58
N LYS A 248 3.32 -16.90 15.67
CA LYS A 248 3.01 -17.57 16.93
C LYS A 248 4.12 -18.51 17.40
N LEU A 249 4.89 -19.08 16.46
CA LEU A 249 6.05 -19.93 16.75
C LEU A 249 7.28 -19.12 17.19
N THR A 250 7.46 -17.93 16.63
CA THR A 250 8.66 -17.10 16.87
C THR A 250 8.49 -16.11 18.01
N GLU A 251 7.25 -15.69 18.33
CA GLU A 251 6.98 -14.62 19.27
C GLU A 251 6.02 -15.06 20.39
N SER A 252 6.26 -14.56 21.61
CA SER A 252 5.41 -14.81 22.78
C SER A 252 4.18 -13.89 22.81
N ILE A 253 3.50 -13.70 21.67
CA ILE A 253 2.29 -12.88 21.53
C ILE A 253 1.02 -13.74 21.52
N SER A 254 -0.14 -13.12 21.76
CA SER A 254 -1.42 -13.83 21.69
C SER A 254 -1.74 -14.29 20.26
N TRP A 255 -2.63 -15.27 20.09
CA TRP A 255 -3.12 -15.67 18.77
C TRP A 255 -3.77 -14.52 18.02
N LEU A 256 -4.50 -13.64 18.72
CA LEU A 256 -5.08 -12.43 18.13
C LEU A 256 -3.98 -11.49 17.65
N GLY A 257 -2.90 -11.29 18.42
CA GLY A 257 -1.75 -10.49 18.02
C GLY A 257 -1.00 -11.06 16.82
N ALA A 258 -0.77 -12.39 16.78
CA ALA A 258 -0.13 -13.05 15.65
C ALA A 258 -0.96 -12.91 14.36
N PHE A 259 -2.28 -13.10 14.46
CA PHE A 259 -3.19 -12.87 13.34
C PHE A 259 -3.20 -11.40 12.90
N PHE A 260 -3.28 -10.47 13.87
CA PHE A 260 -3.25 -9.04 13.60
C PHE A 260 -1.99 -8.63 12.84
N TYR A 261 -0.80 -9.09 13.28
CA TYR A 261 0.44 -8.80 12.57
C TYR A 261 0.54 -9.45 11.19
N SER A 262 0.03 -10.67 11.06
CA SER A 262 -0.04 -11.32 9.73
C SER A 262 -0.90 -10.52 8.75
N VAL A 263 -1.97 -9.87 9.24
CA VAL A 263 -2.80 -8.96 8.43
C VAL A 263 -2.09 -7.62 8.22
N SER A 264 -1.62 -6.98 9.30
CA SER A 264 -1.04 -5.64 9.28
C SER A 264 0.25 -5.55 8.46
N ALA A 265 1.11 -6.58 8.51
CA ALA A 265 2.32 -6.66 7.70
C ALA A 265 2.03 -6.57 6.19
N ARG A 266 0.84 -6.96 5.75
CA ARG A 266 0.44 -6.87 4.35
C ARG A 266 -0.10 -5.50 3.99
N THR A 267 0.75 -4.49 4.18
CA THR A 267 0.58 -3.08 3.81
C THR A 267 -0.40 -2.26 4.67
N ALA A 268 -0.61 -2.60 5.95
CA ALA A 268 -1.52 -1.84 6.80
C ALA A 268 -0.84 -0.96 7.85
N GLY A 269 0.26 -1.42 8.45
CA GLY A 269 1.12 -0.58 9.30
C GLY A 269 0.68 -0.39 10.75
N PHE A 270 -0.48 -0.89 11.15
CA PHE A 270 -0.90 -0.80 12.56
C PHE A 270 -0.15 -1.80 13.44
N SER A 271 0.18 -1.36 14.65
CA SER A 271 0.90 -2.16 15.64
C SER A 271 0.11 -2.31 16.95
N THR A 272 0.02 -3.55 17.46
CA THR A 272 -0.59 -3.87 18.75
C THR A 272 0.44 -4.31 19.80
N TYR A 273 1.70 -4.46 19.38
CA TYR A 273 2.88 -4.72 20.22
C TYR A 273 4.02 -3.86 19.70
N ASN A 274 5.05 -3.66 20.50
CA ASN A 274 6.25 -2.96 20.05
C ASN A 274 7.12 -3.92 19.22
N LEU A 275 7.33 -3.60 17.93
CA LEU A 275 8.16 -4.41 17.03
C LEU A 275 9.65 -4.38 17.37
N GLY A 276 10.12 -3.35 18.07
CA GLY A 276 11.49 -3.30 18.58
C GLY A 276 11.84 -4.47 19.50
N ASP A 277 10.82 -5.03 20.19
CA ASP A 277 10.98 -6.13 21.14
C ASP A 277 10.90 -7.51 20.47
N PHE A 278 10.56 -7.58 19.17
CA PHE A 278 10.47 -8.84 18.44
C PHE A 278 11.84 -9.46 18.21
N SER A 279 11.88 -10.78 18.21
CA SER A 279 13.07 -11.54 17.82
C SER A 279 13.46 -11.26 16.37
N THR A 280 14.73 -11.48 16.03
CA THR A 280 15.18 -11.36 14.63
C THR A 280 14.43 -12.31 13.71
N ALA A 281 14.02 -13.48 14.19
CA ALA A 281 13.23 -14.45 13.44
C ALA A 281 11.80 -13.90 13.18
N GLY A 282 11.15 -13.30 14.18
CA GLY A 282 9.84 -12.68 14.02
C GLY A 282 9.89 -11.49 13.06
N LEU A 283 10.89 -10.63 13.16
CA LEU A 283 11.09 -9.52 12.22
C LEU A 283 11.35 -10.02 10.79
N LEU A 284 12.05 -11.13 10.62
CA LEU A 284 12.24 -11.74 9.29
C LEU A 284 10.91 -12.23 8.70
N VAL A 285 10.07 -12.86 9.50
CA VAL A 285 8.71 -13.27 9.07
C VAL A 285 7.88 -12.06 8.67
N VAL A 286 7.84 -11.01 9.51
CA VAL A 286 7.12 -9.77 9.21
C VAL A 286 7.67 -9.13 7.92
N SER A 287 8.99 -9.04 7.75
CA SER A 287 9.65 -8.50 6.55
C SER A 287 9.25 -9.27 5.29
N GLY A 288 9.20 -10.59 5.35
CA GLY A 288 8.75 -11.43 4.23
C GLY A 288 7.29 -11.19 3.86
N LEU A 289 6.41 -11.04 4.87
CA LEU A 289 5.00 -10.71 4.66
C LEU A 289 4.81 -9.30 4.10
N MET A 290 5.59 -8.30 4.56
CA MET A 290 5.59 -6.94 4.04
C MET A 290 6.03 -6.90 2.57
N PHE A 291 7.11 -7.63 2.22
CA PHE A 291 7.62 -7.68 0.86
C PHE A 291 6.58 -8.20 -0.13
N ILE A 292 5.76 -9.19 0.30
CA ILE A 292 4.58 -9.67 -0.44
C ILE A 292 3.38 -8.79 -0.05
N GLY A 293 3.26 -7.65 -0.70
CA GLY A 293 2.25 -6.65 -0.38
C GLY A 293 0.81 -7.06 -0.74
N ALA A 294 -0.01 -6.07 -1.03
CA ALA A 294 -1.43 -6.25 -1.32
C ALA A 294 -1.68 -6.76 -2.75
N SER A 295 -2.94 -7.04 -3.09
CA SER A 295 -3.36 -7.54 -4.41
C SER A 295 -3.40 -6.43 -5.47
N PRO A 296 -3.42 -6.74 -6.78
CA PRO A 296 -3.60 -5.74 -7.82
C PRO A 296 -4.90 -4.96 -7.68
N ALA A 297 -4.87 -3.67 -8.04
CA ALA A 297 -5.99 -2.74 -7.92
C ALA A 297 -6.58 -2.66 -6.49
N SER A 298 -5.73 -2.78 -5.48
CA SER A 298 -6.03 -2.58 -4.07
C SER A 298 -5.50 -1.25 -3.56
N THR A 299 -5.77 -0.96 -2.31
CA THR A 299 -5.29 0.25 -1.63
C THR A 299 -3.80 0.18 -1.27
N GLY A 300 -3.20 -1.02 -1.11
CA GLY A 300 -1.81 -1.22 -0.69
C GLY A 300 -0.78 -1.26 -1.83
N GLY A 301 0.50 -1.13 -1.48
CA GLY A 301 1.66 -1.16 -2.39
C GLY A 301 2.40 -2.51 -2.44
N GLY A 302 3.71 -2.47 -2.60
CA GLY A 302 4.60 -3.64 -2.60
C GLY A 302 4.45 -4.58 -3.80
N ILE A 303 5.14 -5.73 -3.75
CA ILE A 303 4.99 -6.80 -4.73
C ILE A 303 3.60 -7.43 -4.58
N LYS A 304 2.88 -7.54 -5.69
CA LYS A 304 1.48 -8.00 -5.65
C LYS A 304 1.36 -9.50 -5.36
N THR A 305 0.31 -9.90 -4.65
CA THR A 305 0.03 -11.31 -4.35
C THR A 305 0.01 -12.18 -5.61
N THR A 306 -0.51 -11.66 -6.71
CA THR A 306 -0.52 -12.36 -8.01
C THR A 306 0.89 -12.50 -8.59
N THR A 307 1.78 -11.52 -8.41
CA THR A 307 3.19 -11.60 -8.81
C THR A 307 3.89 -12.72 -8.04
N PHE A 308 3.69 -12.78 -6.73
CA PHE A 308 4.23 -13.86 -5.89
C PHE A 308 3.70 -15.23 -6.30
N PHE A 309 2.38 -15.36 -6.54
CA PHE A 309 1.78 -16.59 -7.02
C PHE A 309 2.37 -17.05 -8.35
N VAL A 310 2.56 -16.15 -9.32
CA VAL A 310 3.13 -16.45 -10.63
C VAL A 310 4.59 -16.93 -10.49
N LEU A 311 5.38 -16.32 -9.60
CA LEU A 311 6.76 -16.78 -9.33
C LEU A 311 6.78 -18.21 -8.78
N LEU A 312 5.96 -18.51 -7.78
CA LEU A 312 5.86 -19.86 -7.22
C LEU A 312 5.39 -20.88 -8.28
N SER A 313 4.38 -20.50 -9.08
CA SER A 313 3.88 -21.34 -10.17
C SER A 313 4.93 -21.59 -11.24
N GLY A 314 5.74 -20.58 -11.58
CA GLY A 314 6.84 -20.71 -12.54
C GLY A 314 7.98 -21.61 -12.02
N ILE A 315 8.36 -21.47 -10.74
CA ILE A 315 9.34 -22.36 -10.10
C ILE A 315 8.82 -23.80 -10.12
N TYR A 316 7.57 -24.02 -9.74
CA TYR A 316 6.96 -25.35 -9.77
C TYR A 316 6.92 -25.93 -11.20
N SER A 317 6.52 -25.11 -12.19
CA SER A 317 6.47 -25.48 -13.61
C SER A 317 7.86 -25.90 -14.13
N ALA A 318 8.89 -25.12 -13.82
CA ALA A 318 10.26 -25.42 -14.19
C ALA A 318 10.78 -26.73 -13.55
N ALA A 319 10.48 -26.93 -12.26
CA ALA A 319 10.90 -28.13 -11.53
C ALA A 319 10.20 -29.43 -11.99
N THR A 320 8.94 -29.32 -12.47
CA THR A 320 8.11 -30.47 -12.83
C THR A 320 7.91 -30.66 -14.33
N ASN A 321 8.48 -29.77 -15.15
CA ASN A 321 8.32 -29.74 -16.61
C ASN A 321 6.84 -29.70 -17.06
N HIS A 322 5.97 -29.02 -16.28
CA HIS A 322 4.58 -28.83 -16.62
C HIS A 322 4.34 -27.39 -17.10
N SER A 323 3.30 -27.17 -17.89
CA SER A 323 2.88 -25.81 -18.28
C SER A 323 2.37 -25.03 -17.09
N GLU A 324 2.68 -23.71 -17.06
CA GLU A 324 2.18 -22.79 -16.03
C GLU A 324 0.64 -22.69 -16.10
N ARG A 325 -0.03 -23.12 -15.05
CA ARG A 325 -1.49 -23.15 -14.96
C ARG A 325 -1.98 -22.88 -13.53
N ALA A 326 -3.14 -22.29 -13.43
CA ALA A 326 -3.84 -22.07 -12.16
C ALA A 326 -5.35 -22.34 -12.35
N PHE A 327 -5.96 -23.14 -11.46
CA PHE A 327 -7.41 -23.40 -11.45
C PHE A 327 -7.99 -23.78 -12.83
N HIS A 328 -7.32 -24.66 -13.57
CA HIS A 328 -7.69 -25.13 -14.92
C HIS A 328 -7.58 -24.05 -16.03
N SER A 329 -6.84 -22.97 -15.78
CA SER A 329 -6.56 -21.92 -16.77
C SER A 329 -5.06 -21.79 -16.97
N ALA A 330 -4.62 -21.56 -18.21
CA ALA A 330 -3.20 -21.29 -18.50
C ALA A 330 -2.83 -19.89 -18.04
N ILE A 331 -1.65 -19.74 -17.42
CA ILE A 331 -1.06 -18.46 -17.10
C ILE A 331 -0.45 -17.87 -18.39
N PRO A 332 -0.60 -16.56 -18.68
CA PRO A 332 0.02 -15.93 -19.86
C PRO A 332 1.53 -16.16 -19.92
N LYS A 333 2.07 -16.53 -21.08
CA LYS A 333 3.50 -16.88 -21.28
C LYS A 333 4.48 -15.80 -20.78
N ASP A 334 4.11 -14.53 -20.86
CA ASP A 334 4.95 -13.42 -20.38
C ASP A 334 4.85 -13.14 -18.88
N ALA A 335 3.92 -13.79 -18.17
CA ALA A 335 3.62 -13.43 -16.78
C ALA A 335 4.80 -13.71 -15.85
N PHE A 336 5.45 -14.86 -16.00
CA PHE A 336 6.63 -15.23 -15.21
C PHE A 336 7.78 -14.25 -15.43
N ARG A 337 8.10 -13.91 -16.69
CA ARG A 337 9.16 -12.95 -17.03
C ARG A 337 8.88 -11.58 -16.40
N LYS A 338 7.63 -11.09 -16.49
CA LYS A 338 7.22 -9.81 -15.86
C LYS A 338 7.34 -9.89 -14.34
N ALA A 339 6.87 -10.96 -13.72
CA ALA A 339 6.94 -11.18 -12.29
C ALA A 339 8.40 -11.22 -11.79
N SER A 340 9.29 -11.92 -12.50
CA SER A 340 10.71 -12.00 -12.18
C SER A 340 11.40 -10.63 -12.26
N VAL A 341 11.14 -9.85 -13.32
CA VAL A 341 11.70 -8.49 -13.48
C VAL A 341 11.24 -7.58 -12.34
N ILE A 342 9.94 -7.60 -12.00
CA ILE A 342 9.39 -6.79 -10.90
C ILE A 342 10.07 -7.15 -9.58
N SER A 343 10.22 -8.44 -9.29
CA SER A 343 10.81 -8.92 -8.03
C SER A 343 12.31 -8.64 -7.94
N MET A 344 13.05 -8.83 -9.03
CA MET A 344 14.48 -8.48 -9.10
C MET A 344 14.71 -6.99 -8.88
N LEU A 345 13.92 -6.12 -9.54
CA LEU A 345 13.99 -4.68 -9.34
C LEU A 345 13.67 -4.29 -7.89
N ALA A 346 12.67 -4.92 -7.28
CA ALA A 346 12.29 -4.67 -5.90
C ALA A 346 13.43 -5.02 -4.92
N VAL A 347 14.03 -6.22 -5.06
CA VAL A 347 15.18 -6.63 -4.25
C VAL A 347 16.35 -5.66 -4.44
N PHE A 348 16.69 -5.33 -5.69
CA PHE A 348 17.77 -4.41 -6.00
C PHE A 348 17.56 -3.04 -5.35
N LEU A 349 16.35 -2.47 -5.46
CA LEU A 349 16.01 -1.18 -4.85
C LEU A 349 16.11 -1.22 -3.33
N VAL A 350 15.55 -2.25 -2.68
CA VAL A 350 15.62 -2.39 -1.22
C VAL A 350 17.06 -2.54 -0.75
N MET A 351 17.87 -3.38 -1.41
CA MET A 351 19.28 -3.58 -1.04
C MET A 351 20.11 -2.31 -1.22
N THR A 352 19.91 -1.61 -2.35
CA THR A 352 20.61 -0.33 -2.63
C THR A 352 20.21 0.74 -1.62
N ALA A 353 18.92 0.87 -1.31
CA ALA A 353 18.43 1.84 -0.33
C ALA A 353 18.93 1.51 1.09
N SER A 354 18.94 0.23 1.48
CA SER A 354 19.49 -0.19 2.78
C SER A 354 20.98 0.11 2.88
N TYR A 355 21.75 -0.13 1.84
CA TYR A 355 23.18 0.21 1.78
C TYR A 355 23.42 1.72 1.95
N LEU A 356 22.66 2.55 1.21
CA LEU A 356 22.77 4.02 1.33
C LEU A 356 22.36 4.52 2.72
N MET A 357 21.30 3.95 3.31
CA MET A 357 20.86 4.33 4.65
C MET A 357 21.92 4.00 5.71
N LEU A 358 22.60 2.87 5.61
CA LEU A 358 23.72 2.53 6.51
C LEU A 358 24.92 3.45 6.36
N ILE A 359 25.12 4.07 5.18
CA ILE A 359 26.15 5.11 5.00
C ILE A 359 25.73 6.41 5.68
N PHE A 360 24.45 6.80 5.54
CA PHE A 360 23.94 8.06 6.09
C PHE A 360 23.76 8.02 7.61
N ASP A 361 23.37 6.86 8.14
CA ASP A 361 23.09 6.61 9.56
C ASP A 361 23.84 5.35 10.07
N PRO A 362 25.18 5.40 10.19
CA PRO A 362 26.02 4.25 10.52
C PRO A 362 25.79 3.67 11.92
N GLN A 363 25.07 4.40 12.80
CA GLN A 363 24.68 3.95 14.14
C GLN A 363 23.52 2.94 14.13
N LEU A 364 22.77 2.84 13.01
CA LEU A 364 21.63 1.93 12.90
C LEU A 364 22.07 0.50 12.59
N SER A 365 21.34 -0.48 13.10
CA SER A 365 21.61 -1.89 12.81
C SER A 365 21.12 -2.28 11.41
N LEU A 366 21.84 -3.21 10.76
CA LEU A 366 21.41 -3.76 9.47
C LEU A 366 20.00 -4.35 9.54
N ARG A 367 19.64 -4.99 10.67
CA ARG A 367 18.33 -5.57 10.92
C ARG A 367 17.23 -4.52 10.80
N ASP A 368 17.39 -3.40 11.51
CA ASP A 368 16.40 -2.35 11.58
C ASP A 368 16.30 -1.57 10.26
N VAL A 369 17.44 -1.31 9.62
CA VAL A 369 17.51 -0.65 8.31
C VAL A 369 16.85 -1.48 7.20
N LEU A 370 17.10 -2.80 7.14
CA LEU A 370 16.44 -3.67 6.18
C LEU A 370 14.93 -3.71 6.42
N PHE A 371 14.50 -3.81 7.67
CA PHE A 371 13.09 -3.80 8.04
C PHE A 371 12.42 -2.51 7.58
N GLU A 372 13.03 -1.36 7.88
CA GLU A 372 12.53 -0.03 7.53
C GLU A 372 12.44 0.17 6.00
N MET A 373 13.47 -0.25 5.24
CA MET A 373 13.48 -0.11 3.79
C MET A 373 12.50 -1.05 3.10
N ILE A 374 12.32 -2.26 3.61
CA ILE A 374 11.26 -3.17 3.15
C ILE A 374 9.89 -2.54 3.44
N SER A 375 9.69 -1.99 4.63
CA SER A 375 8.46 -1.32 5.03
C SER A 375 8.14 -0.11 4.15
N ALA A 376 9.13 0.76 3.89
CA ALA A 376 8.99 1.91 3.01
C ALA A 376 8.65 1.49 1.58
N PHE A 377 9.38 0.52 1.01
CA PHE A 377 9.14 0.02 -0.35
C PHE A 377 7.79 -0.69 -0.49
N SER A 378 7.43 -1.53 0.46
CA SER A 378 6.15 -2.23 0.44
C SER A 378 4.96 -1.33 0.80
N THR A 379 5.24 -0.09 1.24
CA THR A 379 4.25 0.83 1.79
C THR A 379 3.45 0.19 2.93
N SER A 380 4.15 -0.48 3.85
CA SER A 380 3.56 -1.23 4.95
C SER A 380 3.39 -0.40 6.22
N GLY A 381 4.34 0.47 6.55
CA GLY A 381 4.27 1.37 7.70
C GLY A 381 4.72 0.81 9.03
N LEU A 382 5.04 -0.48 9.11
CA LEU A 382 5.61 -1.06 10.31
C LEU A 382 7.07 -0.61 10.47
N SER A 383 7.46 -0.26 11.69
CA SER A 383 8.83 0.15 12.03
C SER A 383 9.26 -0.48 13.35
N THR A 384 10.55 -0.73 13.50
CA THR A 384 11.16 -1.10 14.78
C THR A 384 11.37 0.10 15.71
N GLY A 385 10.91 1.29 15.29
CA GLY A 385 11.02 2.54 16.05
C GLY A 385 12.19 3.43 15.62
N ILE A 386 12.88 3.11 14.51
CA ILE A 386 14.00 3.93 14.02
C ILE A 386 13.57 5.14 13.20
N THR A 387 12.33 5.17 12.67
CA THR A 387 11.85 6.22 11.76
C THR A 387 12.08 7.65 12.29
N PRO A 388 11.78 8.01 13.55
CA PRO A 388 12.03 9.35 14.09
C PRO A 388 13.53 9.71 14.20
N GLN A 389 14.41 8.69 14.26
CA GLN A 389 15.85 8.86 14.47
C GLN A 389 16.62 9.07 13.15
N LEU A 390 15.93 8.90 12.00
CA LEU A 390 16.56 9.00 10.68
C LEU A 390 17.11 10.40 10.39
N SER A 391 18.31 10.46 9.83
CA SER A 391 18.90 11.69 9.30
C SER A 391 18.07 12.27 8.15
N ALA A 392 18.32 13.53 7.79
CA ALA A 392 17.61 14.18 6.69
C ALA A 392 17.80 13.41 5.36
N GLN A 393 19.00 12.88 5.11
CA GLN A 393 19.29 12.08 3.91
C GLN A 393 18.52 10.78 3.89
N SER A 394 18.46 10.07 5.02
CA SER A 394 17.68 8.81 5.15
C SER A 394 16.18 9.04 5.06
N ARG A 395 15.67 10.17 5.55
CA ARG A 395 14.25 10.56 5.35
C ARG A 395 13.93 10.77 3.88
N ILE A 396 14.79 11.49 3.13
CA ILE A 396 14.61 11.68 1.68
C ILE A 396 14.67 10.35 0.95
N LEU A 397 15.59 9.46 1.30
CA LEU A 397 15.69 8.13 0.72
C LEU A 397 14.42 7.31 0.97
N SER A 398 13.88 7.34 2.20
CA SER A 398 12.63 6.68 2.55
C SER A 398 11.44 7.26 1.78
N ILE A 399 11.35 8.59 1.60
CA ILE A 399 10.35 9.26 0.74
C ILE A 399 10.39 8.68 -0.68
N ILE A 400 11.58 8.56 -1.26
CA ILE A 400 11.77 7.99 -2.60
C ILE A 400 11.30 6.53 -2.65
N MET A 401 11.66 5.73 -1.64
CA MET A 401 11.27 4.32 -1.57
C MET A 401 9.75 4.14 -1.44
N MET A 402 9.07 4.92 -0.60
CA MET A 402 7.62 4.94 -0.48
C MET A 402 6.94 5.29 -1.81
N TYR A 403 7.47 6.30 -2.50
CA TYR A 403 6.94 6.73 -3.79
C TYR A 403 7.10 5.66 -4.89
N ILE A 404 8.29 5.03 -4.98
CA ILE A 404 8.55 3.93 -5.93
C ILE A 404 7.66 2.72 -5.61
N GLY A 405 7.54 2.37 -4.34
CA GLY A 405 6.73 1.25 -3.89
C GLY A 405 5.24 1.43 -4.21
N ARG A 406 4.73 2.65 -4.08
CA ARG A 406 3.34 2.99 -4.41
C ARG A 406 3.05 2.92 -5.91
N LEU A 407 3.92 3.45 -6.74
CA LEU A 407 3.77 3.42 -8.21
C LEU A 407 4.03 2.02 -8.78
N GLY A 408 4.84 1.23 -8.11
CA GLY A 408 5.37 -0.04 -8.56
C GLY A 408 6.68 0.11 -9.34
N PRO A 409 7.67 -0.76 -9.10
CA PRO A 409 9.03 -0.62 -9.63
C PRO A 409 9.07 -0.68 -11.17
N LEU A 410 8.23 -1.48 -11.80
CA LEU A 410 8.17 -1.55 -13.26
C LEU A 410 7.57 -0.28 -13.88
N THR A 411 6.58 0.33 -13.23
CA THR A 411 6.00 1.61 -13.66
C THR A 411 7.07 2.69 -13.64
N VAL A 412 7.83 2.79 -12.54
CA VAL A 412 8.92 3.76 -12.40
C VAL A 412 10.00 3.52 -13.44
N ALA A 413 10.44 2.28 -13.64
CA ALA A 413 11.41 1.95 -14.69
C ALA A 413 10.91 2.33 -16.09
N SER A 414 9.62 2.18 -16.37
CA SER A 414 9.01 2.54 -17.66
C SER A 414 8.86 4.05 -17.90
N LEU A 415 8.96 4.89 -16.87
CA LEU A 415 8.89 6.35 -17.02
C LEU A 415 10.01 6.90 -17.94
N TRP A 416 11.18 6.23 -17.91
CA TRP A 416 12.36 6.60 -18.69
C TRP A 416 12.44 5.86 -20.03
N TYR A 417 11.60 4.84 -20.25
CA TYR A 417 11.61 4.05 -21.47
C TYR A 417 10.84 4.77 -22.58
N PHE A 418 11.57 5.18 -23.62
CA PHE A 418 10.99 5.62 -24.89
C PHE A 418 10.89 4.37 -25.76
N ALA A 419 9.69 3.97 -26.16
CA ALA A 419 9.47 2.81 -27.02
C ALA A 419 10.16 3.03 -28.39
N ILE A 420 11.41 2.64 -28.48
CA ILE A 420 12.11 2.49 -29.75
C ILE A 420 11.85 1.02 -30.12
N GLY A 421 10.99 0.79 -31.12
CA GLY A 421 10.76 -0.55 -31.64
C GLY A 421 12.09 -1.17 -32.09
N GLU A 422 12.28 -2.44 -31.80
CA GLU A 422 13.43 -3.19 -32.31
C GLU A 422 13.45 -3.12 -33.84
N ARG A 423 14.44 -2.44 -34.39
CA ARG A 423 14.62 -2.30 -35.85
C ARG A 423 15.41 -3.45 -36.47
N VAL A 424 16.10 -4.20 -35.63
CA VAL A 424 16.98 -5.32 -36.05
C VAL A 424 16.73 -6.50 -35.14
N ARG A 425 16.57 -7.70 -35.71
CA ARG A 425 16.57 -8.97 -34.96
C ARG A 425 17.97 -9.58 -35.07
N TYR A 426 18.58 -9.85 -33.91
CA TYR A 426 19.83 -10.55 -33.84
C TYR A 426 19.59 -12.08 -33.77
N PRO A 427 20.51 -12.91 -34.32
CA PRO A 427 20.44 -14.36 -34.15
C PRO A 427 20.56 -14.71 -32.66
N GLU A 428 19.91 -15.82 -32.27
CA GLU A 428 19.98 -16.33 -30.91
C GLU A 428 21.37 -16.91 -30.64
N GLY A 429 22.03 -16.47 -29.58
CA GLY A 429 23.27 -17.02 -29.06
C GLY A 429 23.01 -17.99 -27.91
N THR A 430 23.94 -18.88 -27.61
CA THR A 430 23.87 -19.78 -26.46
C THR A 430 24.51 -19.13 -25.24
N ILE A 431 23.82 -19.18 -24.10
CA ILE A 431 24.35 -18.78 -22.80
C ILE A 431 24.06 -19.88 -21.78
N ALA A 432 25.08 -20.29 -21.02
CA ALA A 432 24.89 -21.25 -19.95
C ALA A 432 24.18 -20.58 -18.77
N ILE A 433 23.07 -21.18 -18.33
CA ILE A 433 22.34 -20.79 -17.12
C ILE A 433 22.46 -21.97 -16.18
N GLY A 434 23.02 -21.75 -14.97
CA GLY A 434 23.34 -22.78 -13.97
C GLY A 434 22.15 -23.54 -13.43
#